data_af33b3f721774b8cc9106272e86a8dc6
#
_entry.id   af33b3f721774b8cc9106272e86a8dc6
#
_cell.length_a   1.000
_cell.length_b   1.000
_cell.length_c   1.000
_cell.angle_alpha   90.00
_cell.angle_beta   90.00
_cell.angle_gamma   90.00
#
_symmetry.space_group_name_H-M   'P 1'
#
loop_
_entity.id
_entity.type
_entity.pdbx_description
1 polymer ?
#
loop_
_entity_poly.entity_id
_entity_poly.type
_entity_poly.pdbx_seq_one_letter_code
_entity_poly.pdbx_strand_id
1 'polypeptide(L)'
;MTIMHTKHLVAIVGIVLAAAGSLHAAEALPKQPPNMLVIVADDLDTHELSCYGGRNLVTPHIDRLATEGMLFTHMFTPQAMCVPTRAALYTGLHPLRHGSVRNHMRSRDDVKSIVHHLTELGYRVGIAGKVHVHPTTVYPFEYIEGFPKGSMRDASQETYDTGPVRSFMLRDPRQPFCLFVCSALPHAPYLVGDASQFDASKLILQPHWVDTPKLRDEFRHYLAEIAALDRQVGDLLNLLEETRLADSTLTVFSGEQGSSFPGAKWSCYNAGVRSGFIARLPGTVQPHATTDAIAMCEDLVPTLIELAGGTVADKDLDGRSLVGVLTGATQKHRDYAFGMCNMLPDGKPYASRSIIDHDYKLILNLTCDDEYTSPVVNSNGGVWRTWQRASETDARAKVLVDRIVRRPAVQMFDLKNDPWELENIADRPELQAVRTEMERQLAGWMQDQGDRGAALEAMTREEMYKLWPGMRAKDAAKANEDRKK
;
A
#
# COMPACT_ATOMS: atom_id res chain seq x y z
N MET A 1 69.89 14.34 31.19
CA MET A 1 69.06 14.17 32.38
C MET A 1 67.63 14.58 32.01
N THR A 2 66.82 13.59 31.86
CA THR A 2 65.41 13.41 32.14
C THR A 2 64.38 14.35 31.50
N ILE A 3 63.81 13.88 30.41
CA ILE A 3 62.46 14.27 29.94
C ILE A 3 61.62 13.01 29.95
N MET A 4 60.70 12.90 30.86
CA MET A 4 59.59 11.95 30.82
C MET A 4 58.35 12.59 31.47
N HIS A 5 57.18 12.25 30.89
CA HIS A 5 55.80 12.50 31.35
C HIS A 5 55.05 13.65 30.69
N THR A 6 54.41 13.30 29.58
CA THR A 6 53.07 13.80 29.19
C THR A 6 52.47 12.92 28.09
N LYS A 7 51.98 11.75 28.47
CA LYS A 7 51.09 10.92 27.65
C LYS A 7 50.21 10.12 28.60
N HIS A 8 49.11 10.65 29.09
CA HIS A 8 47.98 9.89 29.67
C HIS A 8 46.89 10.88 30.10
N LEU A 9 46.23 11.58 29.15
CA LEU A 9 45.02 12.34 29.50
C LEU A 9 44.08 12.56 28.31
N VAL A 10 44.00 11.62 27.32
CA VAL A 10 43.07 11.74 26.18
C VAL A 10 42.13 10.53 26.09
N ALA A 11 42.24 9.53 26.93
CA ALA A 11 41.51 8.28 26.82
C ALA A 11 40.22 8.16 27.66
N ILE A 12 39.82 9.18 28.43
CA ILE A 12 38.66 9.06 29.36
C ILE A 12 37.44 9.89 28.93
N VAL A 13 37.54 10.80 27.97
CA VAL A 13 36.39 11.63 27.51
C VAL A 13 35.55 10.94 26.43
N GLY A 14 36.09 9.89 25.78
CA GLY A 14 35.39 9.18 24.69
C GLY A 14 34.34 8.15 25.11
N ILE A 15 34.29 7.72 26.36
CA ILE A 15 33.41 6.62 26.82
C ILE A 15 32.12 7.10 27.49
N VAL A 16 32.01 8.37 27.88
CA VAL A 16 30.84 8.89 28.60
C VAL A 16 29.75 9.39 27.61
N LEU A 17 30.07 9.65 26.35
CA LEU A 17 29.09 10.10 25.32
C LEU A 17 28.36 8.95 24.62
N ALA A 18 28.82 7.70 24.71
CA ALA A 18 28.14 6.54 24.12
C ALA A 18 27.09 5.91 25.06
N ALA A 19 27.08 6.26 26.35
CA ALA A 19 26.11 5.71 27.31
C ALA A 19 24.85 6.58 27.50
N ALA A 20 24.82 7.80 26.97
CA ALA A 20 23.65 8.69 27.07
C ALA A 20 22.60 8.45 25.96
N GLY A 21 22.93 7.71 24.91
CA GLY A 21 22.02 7.39 23.81
C GLY A 21 21.05 6.22 24.05
N SER A 22 21.31 5.41 25.11
CA SER A 22 20.54 4.16 25.30
C SER A 22 19.46 4.23 26.39
N LEU A 23 19.24 5.36 27.02
CA LEU A 23 18.26 5.52 28.11
C LEU A 23 16.94 6.21 27.67
N HIS A 24 16.77 6.57 26.38
CA HIS A 24 15.54 7.21 25.89
C HIS A 24 14.54 6.25 25.22
N ALA A 25 14.86 4.95 25.12
CA ALA A 25 13.98 3.98 24.43
C ALA A 25 12.82 3.43 25.29
N ALA A 26 12.78 3.71 26.60
CA ALA A 26 11.79 3.14 27.51
C ALA A 26 10.54 4.02 27.77
N GLU A 27 10.48 5.25 27.23
CA GLU A 27 9.30 6.14 27.38
C GLU A 27 8.43 6.26 26.13
N ALA A 28 8.59 5.36 25.18
CA ALA A 28 8.18 5.57 23.79
C ALA A 28 6.70 5.29 23.46
N LEU A 29 5.92 4.67 24.33
CA LEU A 29 4.48 4.48 24.11
C LEU A 29 3.68 5.66 24.67
N PRO A 30 2.61 6.10 24.01
CA PRO A 30 1.75 7.15 24.51
C PRO A 30 1.16 6.74 25.88
N LYS A 31 1.15 7.69 26.83
CA LYS A 31 0.62 7.47 28.20
C LYS A 31 -0.87 7.13 28.21
N GLN A 32 -1.59 7.53 27.19
CA GLN A 32 -2.99 7.18 26.95
C GLN A 32 -3.14 6.69 25.51
N PRO A 33 -4.06 5.73 25.26
CA PRO A 33 -4.33 5.28 23.91
C PRO A 33 -4.72 6.45 22.99
N PRO A 34 -4.01 6.67 21.85
CA PRO A 34 -4.25 7.81 20.97
C PRO A 34 -5.55 7.63 20.17
N ASN A 35 -6.14 8.71 19.73
CA ASN A 35 -7.05 8.64 18.58
C ASN A 35 -6.28 8.21 17.33
N MET A 36 -6.97 7.72 16.33
CA MET A 36 -6.37 7.22 15.10
C MET A 36 -7.13 7.76 13.89
N LEU A 37 -6.41 8.41 12.98
CA LEU A 37 -6.90 8.84 11.66
C LEU A 37 -6.05 8.16 10.60
N VAL A 38 -6.66 7.28 9.80
CA VAL A 38 -6.00 6.58 8.69
C VAL A 38 -6.57 7.09 7.38
N ILE A 39 -5.77 7.80 6.60
CA ILE A 39 -6.14 8.35 5.29
C ILE A 39 -5.61 7.39 4.24
N VAL A 40 -6.50 6.85 3.40
CA VAL A 40 -6.15 5.87 2.37
C VAL A 40 -6.45 6.44 0.99
N ALA A 41 -5.42 6.50 0.14
CA ALA A 41 -5.52 6.88 -1.27
C ALA A 41 -5.78 5.66 -2.15
N ASP A 42 -6.50 5.84 -3.27
CA ASP A 42 -6.89 4.79 -4.20
C ASP A 42 -6.08 4.87 -5.50
N ASP A 43 -5.40 3.80 -5.89
CA ASP A 43 -4.56 3.73 -7.10
C ASP A 43 -3.42 4.80 -7.15
N LEU A 44 -2.76 5.05 -6.03
CA LEU A 44 -1.73 6.08 -5.92
C LEU A 44 -0.33 5.55 -6.21
N ASP A 45 0.31 6.07 -7.24
CA ASP A 45 1.75 5.88 -7.46
C ASP A 45 2.55 6.82 -6.56
N THR A 46 3.27 6.25 -5.62
CA THR A 46 4.09 7.00 -4.65
C THR A 46 5.23 7.78 -5.29
N HIS A 47 5.70 7.39 -6.48
CA HIS A 47 6.76 8.13 -7.17
C HIS A 47 6.34 9.53 -7.63
N GLU A 48 5.03 9.83 -7.62
CA GLU A 48 4.53 11.16 -7.97
C GLU A 48 4.41 12.10 -6.75
N LEU A 49 4.51 11.57 -5.53
CA LEU A 49 4.50 12.40 -4.32
C LEU A 49 5.87 13.08 -4.11
N SER A 50 5.88 14.39 -3.84
CA SER A 50 7.13 15.15 -3.68
C SER A 50 8.00 14.66 -2.52
N CYS A 51 7.43 14.21 -1.41
CA CYS A 51 8.18 13.61 -0.30
C CYS A 51 8.83 12.26 -0.64
N TYR A 52 8.39 11.58 -1.71
CA TYR A 52 8.99 10.37 -2.27
C TYR A 52 9.89 10.67 -3.49
N GLY A 53 10.16 11.93 -3.79
CA GLY A 53 11.01 12.35 -4.90
C GLY A 53 10.27 12.63 -6.20
N GLY A 54 8.95 12.69 -6.19
CA GLY A 54 8.12 13.11 -7.32
C GLY A 54 8.49 14.51 -7.81
N ARG A 55 8.49 14.71 -9.12
CA ARG A 55 8.95 15.98 -9.74
C ARG A 55 7.93 16.65 -10.64
N ASN A 56 6.78 16.00 -10.86
CA ASN A 56 5.74 16.53 -11.74
C ASN A 56 4.76 17.46 -11.02
N LEU A 57 4.62 17.31 -9.69
CA LEU A 57 3.79 18.17 -8.84
C LEU A 57 4.41 18.29 -7.45
N VAL A 58 3.91 19.26 -6.68
CA VAL A 58 4.20 19.41 -5.25
C VAL A 58 2.97 19.02 -4.45
N THR A 59 3.15 18.20 -3.41
CA THR A 59 2.09 17.72 -2.51
C THR A 59 2.30 18.28 -1.10
N PRO A 60 2.07 19.59 -0.87
CA PRO A 60 2.52 20.28 0.33
C PRO A 60 1.92 19.72 1.62
N HIS A 61 0.70 19.19 1.60
CA HIS A 61 0.04 18.67 2.80
C HIS A 61 0.51 17.26 3.16
N ILE A 62 0.74 16.41 2.16
CA ILE A 62 1.36 15.08 2.35
C ILE A 62 2.82 15.26 2.76
N ASP A 63 3.55 16.21 2.16
CA ASP A 63 4.92 16.55 2.53
C ASP A 63 5.02 17.07 3.97
N ARG A 64 4.03 17.89 4.39
CA ARG A 64 3.92 18.34 5.77
C ARG A 64 3.79 17.17 6.72
N LEU A 65 2.89 16.20 6.43
CA LEU A 65 2.73 15.00 7.25
C LEU A 65 4.02 14.18 7.32
N ALA A 66 4.75 14.05 6.22
CA ALA A 66 6.06 13.39 6.18
C ALA A 66 7.11 14.14 7.02
N THR A 67 7.11 15.47 6.97
CA THR A 67 8.00 16.32 7.75
C THR A 67 7.72 16.24 9.26
N GLU A 68 6.44 16.17 9.64
CA GLU A 68 6.01 16.08 11.04
C GLU A 68 6.03 14.65 11.60
N GLY A 69 6.33 13.63 10.76
CA GLY A 69 6.28 12.21 11.11
C GLY A 69 7.44 11.40 10.56
N MET A 70 7.14 10.13 10.27
CA MET A 70 8.07 9.14 9.70
C MET A 70 7.56 8.66 8.35
N LEU A 71 8.43 8.73 7.33
CA LEU A 71 8.19 8.23 5.98
C LEU A 71 8.80 6.84 5.82
N PHE A 72 8.00 5.87 5.33
CA PHE A 72 8.45 4.53 4.99
C PHE A 72 8.75 4.44 3.49
N THR A 73 9.99 4.09 3.15
CA THR A 73 10.41 3.92 1.76
C THR A 73 10.12 2.53 1.20
N HIS A 74 9.89 1.54 2.07
CA HIS A 74 9.69 0.12 1.72
C HIS A 74 8.39 -0.44 2.32
N MET A 75 7.27 0.20 2.00
CA MET A 75 5.93 -0.31 2.31
C MET A 75 5.36 -1.02 1.09
N PHE A 76 4.79 -2.21 1.28
CA PHE A 76 4.24 -3.03 0.21
C PHE A 76 2.81 -3.49 0.52
N THR A 77 2.04 -3.71 -0.56
CA THR A 77 0.74 -4.37 -0.50
C THR A 77 0.86 -5.81 -0.98
N PRO A 78 0.14 -6.77 -0.37
CA PRO A 78 0.26 -8.18 -0.75
C PRO A 78 -0.32 -8.49 -2.13
N GLN A 79 -1.19 -7.63 -2.64
CA GLN A 79 -1.80 -7.80 -3.96
C GLN A 79 -2.27 -6.45 -4.51
N ALA A 80 -1.74 -6.02 -5.65
CA ALA A 80 -2.05 -4.72 -6.25
C ALA A 80 -3.47 -4.68 -6.85
N MET A 81 -4.48 -4.86 -5.99
CA MET A 81 -5.92 -4.83 -6.31
C MET A 81 -6.71 -4.32 -5.10
N CYS A 82 -7.73 -3.48 -5.34
CA CYS A 82 -8.46 -2.78 -4.29
C CYS A 82 -9.03 -3.70 -3.21
N VAL A 83 -9.83 -4.71 -3.55
CA VAL A 83 -10.47 -5.57 -2.55
C VAL A 83 -9.46 -6.37 -1.73
N PRO A 84 -8.49 -7.09 -2.32
CA PRO A 84 -7.48 -7.82 -1.56
C PRO A 84 -6.65 -6.91 -0.65
N THR A 85 -6.20 -5.76 -1.15
CA THR A 85 -5.40 -4.81 -0.35
C THR A 85 -6.20 -4.23 0.80
N ARG A 86 -7.43 -3.75 0.55
CA ARG A 86 -8.28 -3.20 1.62
C ARG A 86 -8.63 -4.24 2.66
N ALA A 87 -8.92 -5.47 2.23
CA ALA A 87 -9.15 -6.58 3.16
C ALA A 87 -7.90 -6.84 4.02
N ALA A 88 -6.70 -6.86 3.45
CA ALA A 88 -5.45 -7.01 4.21
C ALA A 88 -5.23 -5.83 5.17
N LEU A 89 -5.45 -4.60 4.71
CA LEU A 89 -5.32 -3.37 5.52
C LEU A 89 -6.27 -3.37 6.75
N TYR A 90 -7.46 -3.97 6.62
CA TYR A 90 -8.45 -3.98 7.70
C TYR A 90 -8.43 -5.25 8.55
N THR A 91 -7.83 -6.34 8.09
CA THR A 91 -7.82 -7.61 8.84
C THR A 91 -6.46 -7.97 9.41
N GLY A 92 -5.36 -7.38 8.89
CA GLY A 92 -4.00 -7.78 9.23
C GLY A 92 -3.63 -9.17 8.69
N LEU A 93 -4.40 -9.68 7.70
CA LEU A 93 -4.22 -10.98 7.10
C LEU A 93 -3.86 -10.85 5.62
N HIS A 94 -3.05 -11.78 5.13
CA HIS A 94 -2.77 -11.92 3.71
C HIS A 94 -4.01 -12.41 2.93
N PRO A 95 -4.16 -12.10 1.62
CA PRO A 95 -5.31 -12.50 0.80
C PRO A 95 -5.71 -13.97 0.90
N LEU A 96 -4.76 -14.87 1.02
CA LEU A 96 -5.02 -16.32 1.18
C LEU A 96 -5.72 -16.65 2.50
N ARG A 97 -5.47 -15.89 3.57
CA ARG A 97 -6.07 -16.11 4.88
C ARG A 97 -7.38 -15.38 5.05
N HIS A 98 -7.53 -14.14 4.56
CA HIS A 98 -8.83 -13.46 4.62
C HIS A 98 -9.80 -13.89 3.51
N GLY A 99 -9.32 -14.60 2.46
CA GLY A 99 -10.16 -15.21 1.42
C GLY A 99 -10.48 -14.33 0.21
N SER A 100 -10.27 -13.01 0.25
CA SER A 100 -10.45 -12.12 -0.90
C SER A 100 -9.22 -12.15 -1.80
N VAL A 101 -8.95 -13.29 -2.44
CA VAL A 101 -7.74 -13.53 -3.28
C VAL A 101 -7.86 -12.95 -4.69
N ARG A 102 -8.99 -12.35 -5.03
CA ARG A 102 -9.27 -11.71 -6.32
C ARG A 102 -10.07 -10.45 -6.09
N ASN A 103 -10.06 -9.54 -7.06
CA ASN A 103 -10.90 -8.35 -6.97
C ASN A 103 -12.39 -8.72 -6.93
N HIS A 104 -13.20 -7.91 -6.25
CA HIS A 104 -14.64 -8.12 -6.06
C HIS A 104 -15.04 -9.45 -5.38
N MET A 105 -14.13 -10.10 -4.66
CA MET A 105 -14.44 -11.21 -3.77
C MET A 105 -14.73 -10.71 -2.36
N ARG A 106 -15.57 -11.46 -1.64
CA ARG A 106 -15.79 -11.22 -0.21
C ARG A 106 -14.74 -11.96 0.63
N SER A 107 -14.49 -11.46 1.83
CA SER A 107 -13.71 -12.15 2.83
C SER A 107 -14.51 -13.28 3.49
N ARG A 108 -13.81 -14.20 4.15
CA ARG A 108 -14.40 -15.29 4.92
C ARG A 108 -15.20 -14.72 6.10
N ASP A 109 -16.30 -15.36 6.45
CA ASP A 109 -17.19 -14.89 7.53
C ASP A 109 -16.59 -15.06 8.94
N ASP A 110 -15.55 -15.90 9.10
CA ASP A 110 -14.87 -16.19 10.36
C ASP A 110 -13.68 -15.27 10.65
N VAL A 111 -13.41 -14.31 9.77
CA VAL A 111 -12.31 -13.35 9.93
C VAL A 111 -12.74 -12.17 10.80
N LYS A 112 -11.89 -11.78 11.74
CA LYS A 112 -12.02 -10.52 12.47
C LYS A 112 -11.29 -9.39 11.73
N SER A 113 -11.89 -8.21 11.73
CA SER A 113 -11.25 -6.98 11.26
C SER A 113 -10.85 -6.10 12.44
N ILE A 114 -10.11 -5.04 12.12
CA ILE A 114 -9.72 -3.99 13.08
C ILE A 114 -10.90 -3.43 13.86
N VAL A 115 -12.11 -3.45 13.28
CA VAL A 115 -13.33 -2.98 13.98
C VAL A 115 -13.62 -3.82 15.20
N HIS A 116 -13.54 -5.17 15.09
CA HIS A 116 -13.74 -6.07 16.21
C HIS A 116 -12.70 -5.83 17.31
N HIS A 117 -11.41 -5.80 16.92
CA HIS A 117 -10.31 -5.66 17.88
C HIS A 117 -10.37 -4.32 18.63
N LEU A 118 -10.56 -3.21 17.92
CA LEU A 118 -10.56 -1.89 18.55
C LEU A 118 -11.87 -1.62 19.34
N THR A 119 -13.01 -2.17 18.92
CA THR A 119 -14.25 -2.06 19.69
C THR A 119 -14.14 -2.79 21.04
N GLU A 120 -13.49 -3.96 21.07
CA GLU A 120 -13.18 -4.70 22.31
C GLU A 120 -12.27 -3.87 23.26
N LEU A 121 -11.44 -2.96 22.69
CA LEU A 121 -10.59 -2.02 23.45
C LEU A 121 -11.27 -0.67 23.73
N GLY A 122 -12.56 -0.55 23.47
CA GLY A 122 -13.36 0.64 23.81
C GLY A 122 -13.35 1.76 22.76
N TYR A 123 -12.77 1.56 21.58
CA TYR A 123 -12.76 2.54 20.50
C TYR A 123 -14.11 2.59 19.75
N ARG A 124 -14.45 3.78 19.27
CA ARG A 124 -15.38 3.95 18.15
C ARG A 124 -14.61 3.76 16.85
N VAL A 125 -15.12 2.93 15.94
CA VAL A 125 -14.42 2.65 14.67
C VAL A 125 -15.30 3.02 13.49
N GLY A 126 -14.88 4.02 12.74
CA GLY A 126 -15.61 4.58 11.60
C GLY A 126 -14.84 4.48 10.28
N ILE A 127 -15.58 4.61 9.19
CA ILE A 127 -15.03 4.72 7.84
C ILE A 127 -15.83 5.73 7.01
N ALA A 128 -15.13 6.64 6.33
CA ALA A 128 -15.69 7.57 5.35
C ALA A 128 -15.14 7.26 3.96
N GLY A 129 -15.92 7.53 2.92
CA GLY A 129 -15.49 7.32 1.53
C GLY A 129 -15.57 5.87 1.05
N LYS A 130 -14.56 5.40 0.31
CA LYS A 130 -14.56 4.10 -0.36
C LYS A 130 -14.33 2.94 0.62
N VAL A 131 -15.36 2.11 0.85
CA VAL A 131 -15.27 0.91 1.70
C VAL A 131 -14.70 -0.29 0.93
N HIS A 132 -15.36 -0.71 -0.13
CA HIS A 132 -15.01 -1.74 -1.12
C HIS A 132 -14.58 -3.10 -0.56
N VAL A 133 -15.06 -3.49 0.62
CA VAL A 133 -14.88 -4.82 1.23
C VAL A 133 -16.21 -5.39 1.72
N HIS A 134 -16.32 -6.69 1.75
CA HIS A 134 -17.51 -7.45 2.18
C HIS A 134 -17.09 -8.73 2.91
N PRO A 135 -17.95 -9.27 3.81
CA PRO A 135 -19.29 -8.82 4.19
C PRO A 135 -19.24 -7.79 5.35
N THR A 136 -20.35 -7.11 5.58
CA THR A 136 -20.48 -6.15 6.69
C THR A 136 -20.34 -6.81 8.08
N THR A 137 -20.57 -8.11 8.20
CA THR A 137 -20.32 -8.87 9.45
C THR A 137 -18.83 -8.96 9.79
N VAL A 138 -17.95 -8.95 8.80
CA VAL A 138 -16.49 -8.92 8.98
C VAL A 138 -15.99 -7.47 9.10
N TYR A 139 -16.66 -6.53 8.42
CA TYR A 139 -16.28 -5.12 8.39
C TYR A 139 -17.42 -4.24 8.91
N PRO A 140 -17.78 -4.34 10.22
CA PRO A 140 -18.91 -3.61 10.79
C PRO A 140 -18.56 -2.17 11.15
N PHE A 141 -17.91 -1.44 10.23
CA PHE A 141 -17.59 -0.03 10.39
C PHE A 141 -18.86 0.81 10.58
N GLU A 142 -18.81 1.81 11.45
CA GLU A 142 -19.74 2.92 11.40
C GLU A 142 -19.43 3.74 10.14
N TYR A 143 -20.40 3.83 9.20
CA TYR A 143 -20.19 4.61 7.98
C TYR A 143 -20.41 6.11 8.25
N ILE A 144 -19.42 6.92 7.90
CA ILE A 144 -19.45 8.37 8.04
C ILE A 144 -19.61 9.00 6.66
N GLU A 145 -20.63 9.81 6.49
CA GLU A 145 -20.88 10.54 5.24
C GLU A 145 -19.84 11.65 5.02
N GLY A 146 -19.91 12.32 3.88
CA GLY A 146 -19.08 13.49 3.55
C GLY A 146 -17.98 13.22 2.53
N PHE A 147 -17.58 11.98 2.32
CA PHE A 147 -16.62 11.61 1.27
C PHE A 147 -17.26 10.69 0.23
N PRO A 148 -16.88 10.82 -1.06
CA PRO A 148 -17.40 9.98 -2.14
C PRO A 148 -17.19 8.48 -1.92
N LYS A 149 -18.24 7.66 -2.12
CA LYS A 149 -18.28 6.24 -1.73
C LYS A 149 -17.62 5.27 -2.72
N GLY A 150 -17.33 5.68 -3.92
CA GLY A 150 -16.98 4.66 -4.90
C GLY A 150 -16.29 5.11 -6.17
N SER A 151 -16.23 4.16 -7.09
CA SER A 151 -15.59 4.37 -8.38
C SER A 151 -16.31 5.44 -9.19
N MET A 152 -15.55 6.37 -9.58
CA MET A 152 -15.79 7.62 -10.19
C MET A 152 -16.24 7.50 -11.63
N ARG A 153 -17.47 7.90 -11.90
CA ARG A 153 -17.93 8.09 -13.28
C ARG A 153 -18.34 9.52 -13.58
N ASP A 154 -18.23 10.41 -12.59
CA ASP A 154 -18.56 11.83 -12.76
C ASP A 154 -17.68 12.75 -11.90
N ALA A 155 -17.64 14.03 -12.27
CA ALA A 155 -16.86 15.06 -11.58
C ALA A 155 -17.43 15.45 -10.20
N SER A 156 -18.55 14.86 -9.75
CA SER A 156 -19.16 15.16 -8.44
C SER A 156 -18.25 14.80 -7.25
N GLN A 157 -17.19 14.07 -7.48
CA GLN A 157 -16.24 13.62 -6.48
C GLN A 157 -15.17 14.65 -6.12
N GLU A 158 -15.16 15.80 -6.78
CA GLU A 158 -14.39 16.94 -6.33
C GLU A 158 -14.95 17.54 -5.03
N THR A 159 -16.25 17.33 -4.79
CA THR A 159 -16.92 17.85 -3.60
C THR A 159 -16.92 16.81 -2.47
N TYR A 160 -16.40 17.22 -1.33
CA TYR A 160 -16.47 16.46 -0.08
C TYR A 160 -16.78 17.42 1.08
N ASP A 161 -17.26 16.88 2.19
CA ASP A 161 -17.60 17.63 3.41
C ASP A 161 -16.94 16.96 4.62
N THR A 162 -16.10 17.72 5.31
CA THR A 162 -15.45 17.27 6.56
C THR A 162 -16.33 17.40 7.80
N GLY A 163 -17.51 18.01 7.70
CA GLY A 163 -18.44 18.21 8.81
C GLY A 163 -18.88 16.91 9.50
N PRO A 164 -19.30 15.87 8.76
CA PRO A 164 -19.61 14.57 9.35
C PRO A 164 -18.41 13.91 10.04
N VAL A 165 -17.20 14.04 9.47
CA VAL A 165 -15.94 13.57 10.06
C VAL A 165 -15.67 14.30 11.38
N ARG A 166 -15.79 15.64 11.39
CA ARG A 166 -15.70 16.47 12.60
C ARG A 166 -16.68 16.00 13.68
N SER A 167 -17.92 15.78 13.31
CA SER A 167 -18.98 15.34 14.23
C SER A 167 -18.68 13.98 14.84
N PHE A 168 -18.15 13.04 14.05
CA PHE A 168 -17.70 11.74 14.54
C PHE A 168 -16.53 11.90 15.54
N MET A 169 -15.50 12.67 15.21
CA MET A 169 -14.34 12.88 16.08
C MET A 169 -14.72 13.47 17.44
N LEU A 170 -15.62 14.45 17.46
CA LEU A 170 -15.98 15.21 18.66
C LEU A 170 -17.16 14.62 19.45
N ARG A 171 -17.80 13.54 19.00
CA ARG A 171 -19.04 12.98 19.58
C ARG A 171 -18.93 12.62 21.06
N ASP A 172 -17.83 12.04 21.48
CA ASP A 172 -17.53 11.77 22.90
C ASP A 172 -16.02 11.94 23.15
N PRO A 173 -15.62 12.98 23.87
CA PRO A 173 -14.20 13.24 24.14
C PRO A 173 -13.57 12.26 25.12
N ARG A 174 -14.34 11.40 25.77
CA ARG A 174 -13.83 10.38 26.71
C ARG A 174 -13.59 9.02 26.03
N GLN A 175 -14.14 8.84 24.82
CA GLN A 175 -14.01 7.59 24.07
C GLN A 175 -13.08 7.81 22.87
N PRO A 176 -11.95 7.13 22.78
CA PRO A 176 -11.05 7.24 21.64
C PRO A 176 -11.74 6.74 20.36
N PHE A 177 -11.26 7.24 19.22
CA PHE A 177 -11.75 6.81 17.92
C PHE A 177 -10.62 6.28 17.03
N CYS A 178 -10.98 5.37 16.12
CA CYS A 178 -10.23 5.02 14.93
C CYS A 178 -11.09 5.32 13.71
N LEU A 179 -10.65 6.25 12.87
CA LEU A 179 -11.38 6.67 11.68
C LEU A 179 -10.54 6.44 10.44
N PHE A 180 -11.07 5.67 9.50
CA PHE A 180 -10.53 5.54 8.16
C PHE A 180 -11.23 6.55 7.24
N VAL A 181 -10.46 7.42 6.59
CA VAL A 181 -10.94 8.28 5.50
C VAL A 181 -10.33 7.80 4.21
N CYS A 182 -11.14 7.11 3.42
CA CYS A 182 -10.71 6.44 2.21
C CYS A 182 -11.10 7.27 0.99
N SER A 183 -10.15 8.08 0.52
CA SER A 183 -10.32 8.81 -0.73
C SER A 183 -10.53 7.83 -1.89
N ALA A 184 -11.32 8.22 -2.88
CA ALA A 184 -11.42 7.52 -4.13
C ALA A 184 -10.41 8.06 -5.19
N LEU A 185 -9.55 9.00 -4.81
CA LEU A 185 -8.51 9.60 -5.66
C LEU A 185 -7.15 8.94 -5.44
N PRO A 186 -6.32 8.87 -6.48
CA PRO A 186 -6.53 9.16 -7.90
C PRO A 186 -6.91 7.91 -8.72
N HIS A 187 -8.14 7.43 -8.62
CA HIS A 187 -8.62 6.25 -9.37
C HIS A 187 -9.24 6.63 -10.72
N ALA A 188 -8.87 5.91 -11.78
CA ALA A 188 -9.45 6.13 -13.12
C ALA A 188 -11.00 5.92 -13.17
N PRO A 189 -11.76 6.67 -14.00
CA PRO A 189 -11.29 7.71 -14.90
C PRO A 189 -10.93 9.01 -14.19
N TYR A 190 -9.89 9.70 -14.65
CA TYR A 190 -9.35 10.89 -14.01
C TYR A 190 -10.18 12.13 -14.39
N LEU A 191 -11.13 12.52 -13.55
CA LEU A 191 -12.12 13.54 -13.81
C LEU A 191 -12.09 14.73 -12.84
N VAL A 192 -11.25 14.65 -11.79
CA VAL A 192 -11.21 15.62 -10.70
C VAL A 192 -9.96 16.48 -10.77
N GLY A 193 -10.07 17.73 -10.36
CA GLY A 193 -8.97 18.67 -10.36
C GLY A 193 -8.75 19.35 -11.72
N ASP A 194 -7.82 20.30 -11.75
CA ASP A 194 -7.49 21.09 -12.93
C ASP A 194 -6.23 20.56 -13.63
N ALA A 195 -6.41 19.76 -14.67
CA ALA A 195 -5.32 19.21 -15.46
C ALA A 195 -4.61 20.27 -16.34
N SER A 196 -5.20 21.48 -16.51
CA SER A 196 -4.55 22.55 -17.29
C SER A 196 -3.31 23.13 -16.63
N GLN A 197 -3.13 22.89 -15.33
CA GLN A 197 -1.92 23.27 -14.58
C GLN A 197 -0.67 22.50 -15.02
N PHE A 198 -0.85 21.37 -15.71
CA PHE A 198 0.25 20.48 -16.12
C PHE A 198 0.46 20.55 -17.64
N ASP A 199 1.62 21.06 -18.05
CA ASP A 199 2.06 21.04 -19.45
C ASP A 199 2.49 19.63 -19.84
N ALA A 200 1.65 18.93 -20.62
CA ALA A 200 1.91 17.56 -21.03
C ALA A 200 3.29 17.36 -21.68
N SER A 201 3.84 18.39 -22.37
CA SER A 201 5.15 18.31 -23.04
C SER A 201 6.34 18.30 -22.06
N LYS A 202 6.14 18.81 -20.83
CA LYS A 202 7.18 18.91 -19.79
C LYS A 202 7.12 17.79 -18.76
N LEU A 203 6.11 16.93 -18.80
CA LEU A 203 5.98 15.84 -17.83
C LEU A 203 7.15 14.88 -17.92
N ILE A 204 7.68 14.52 -16.76
CA ILE A 204 8.72 13.51 -16.60
C ILE A 204 8.02 12.17 -16.47
N LEU A 205 8.13 11.34 -17.51
CA LEU A 205 7.53 10.01 -17.54
C LEU A 205 8.44 8.99 -16.86
N GLN A 206 7.82 7.97 -16.28
CA GLN A 206 8.54 6.85 -15.69
C GLN A 206 9.22 6.01 -16.77
N PRO A 207 10.45 5.49 -16.52
CA PRO A 207 11.24 4.79 -17.55
C PRO A 207 10.60 3.55 -18.15
N HIS A 208 9.67 2.90 -17.44
CA HIS A 208 8.94 1.72 -17.90
C HIS A 208 7.68 2.05 -18.73
N TRP A 209 7.42 3.32 -19.00
CA TRP A 209 6.30 3.78 -19.81
C TRP A 209 6.70 4.06 -21.27
N VAL A 210 5.78 3.79 -22.19
CA VAL A 210 5.91 4.19 -23.59
C VAL A 210 5.36 5.61 -23.74
N ASP A 211 6.23 6.53 -24.14
CA ASP A 211 5.87 7.94 -24.33
C ASP A 211 4.94 8.10 -25.52
N THR A 212 3.68 8.41 -25.25
CA THR A 212 2.67 8.69 -26.26
C THR A 212 1.84 9.92 -25.86
N PRO A 213 1.29 10.68 -26.84
CA PRO A 213 0.43 11.83 -26.53
C PRO A 213 -0.74 11.46 -25.62
N LYS A 214 -1.32 10.26 -25.79
CA LYS A 214 -2.44 9.79 -24.95
C LYS A 214 -2.00 9.50 -23.53
N LEU A 215 -0.82 8.90 -23.31
CA LEU A 215 -0.29 8.70 -21.98
C LEU A 215 -0.06 10.06 -21.27
N ARG A 216 0.57 11.01 -21.94
CA ARG A 216 0.84 12.33 -21.36
C ARG A 216 -0.44 13.08 -21.00
N ASP A 217 -1.50 12.93 -21.83
CA ASP A 217 -2.80 13.51 -21.56
C ASP A 217 -3.49 12.86 -20.35
N GLU A 218 -3.54 11.54 -20.27
CA GLU A 218 -4.08 10.83 -19.09
C GLU A 218 -3.26 11.11 -17.84
N PHE A 219 -1.93 11.20 -17.97
CA PHE A 219 -1.05 11.40 -16.83
C PHE A 219 -1.24 12.81 -16.21
N ARG A 220 -1.41 13.87 -17.02
CA ARG A 220 -1.70 15.20 -16.45
C ARG A 220 -3.04 15.24 -15.68
N HIS A 221 -4.04 14.47 -16.11
CA HIS A 221 -5.31 14.36 -15.38
C HIS A 221 -5.13 13.56 -14.08
N TYR A 222 -4.32 12.50 -14.10
CA TYR A 222 -3.93 11.76 -12.90
C TYR A 222 -3.21 12.65 -11.87
N LEU A 223 -2.28 13.51 -12.32
CA LEU A 223 -1.59 14.46 -11.45
C LEU A 223 -2.56 15.49 -10.84
N ALA A 224 -3.58 15.93 -11.58
CA ALA A 224 -4.62 16.82 -11.07
C ALA A 224 -5.44 16.15 -9.94
N GLU A 225 -5.71 14.85 -10.05
CA GLU A 225 -6.36 14.10 -8.97
C GLU A 225 -5.45 13.91 -7.75
N ILE A 226 -4.13 13.73 -7.93
CA ILE A 226 -3.19 13.71 -6.80
C ILE A 226 -3.18 15.07 -6.10
N ALA A 227 -3.20 16.17 -6.84
CA ALA A 227 -3.30 17.50 -6.24
C ALA A 227 -4.63 17.71 -5.47
N ALA A 228 -5.73 17.11 -5.95
CA ALA A 228 -7.01 17.13 -5.23
C ALA A 228 -6.96 16.24 -3.96
N LEU A 229 -6.33 15.09 -4.03
CA LEU A 229 -6.08 14.23 -2.87
C LEU A 229 -5.23 14.95 -1.81
N ASP A 230 -4.18 15.64 -2.21
CA ASP A 230 -3.33 16.39 -1.29
C ASP A 230 -4.12 17.47 -0.54
N ARG A 231 -5.05 18.18 -1.21
CA ARG A 231 -5.97 19.11 -0.55
C ARG A 231 -6.88 18.40 0.47
N GLN A 232 -7.42 17.23 0.15
CA GLN A 232 -8.23 16.44 1.11
C GLN A 232 -7.40 16.07 2.36
N VAL A 233 -6.14 15.69 2.18
CA VAL A 233 -5.22 15.45 3.31
C VAL A 233 -5.02 16.71 4.12
N GLY A 234 -4.80 17.84 3.46
CA GLY A 234 -4.64 19.16 4.12
C GLY A 234 -5.84 19.55 4.99
N ASP A 235 -7.06 19.37 4.47
CA ASP A 235 -8.27 19.70 5.22
C ASP A 235 -8.48 18.78 6.42
N LEU A 236 -8.11 17.51 6.34
CA LEU A 236 -8.16 16.59 7.47
C LEU A 236 -7.10 16.91 8.53
N LEU A 237 -5.90 17.31 8.14
CA LEU A 237 -4.86 17.77 9.07
C LEU A 237 -5.29 19.07 9.78
N ASN A 238 -5.84 20.03 9.03
CA ASN A 238 -6.37 21.28 9.59
C ASN A 238 -7.55 21.01 10.55
N LEU A 239 -8.41 20.03 10.22
CA LEU A 239 -9.51 19.64 11.10
C LEU A 239 -9.00 19.11 12.45
N LEU A 240 -7.92 18.31 12.46
CA LEU A 240 -7.28 17.86 13.71
C LEU A 240 -6.75 19.04 14.54
N GLU A 241 -6.18 20.06 13.91
CA GLU A 241 -5.68 21.27 14.59
C GLU A 241 -6.82 22.10 15.17
N GLU A 242 -7.84 22.41 14.36
CA GLU A 242 -9.02 23.17 14.78
C GLU A 242 -9.74 22.51 15.97
N THR A 243 -9.78 21.19 16.00
CA THR A 243 -10.40 20.40 17.07
C THR A 243 -9.47 20.16 18.25
N ARG A 244 -8.21 20.57 18.18
CA ARG A 244 -7.15 20.33 19.16
C ARG A 244 -6.88 18.84 19.43
N LEU A 245 -7.08 18.00 18.42
CA LEU A 245 -6.83 16.56 18.48
C LEU A 245 -5.50 16.17 17.87
N ALA A 246 -4.78 17.11 17.20
CA ALA A 246 -3.57 16.83 16.44
C ALA A 246 -2.46 16.14 17.26
N ASP A 247 -2.28 16.55 18.52
CA ASP A 247 -1.22 16.01 19.39
C ASP A 247 -1.57 14.68 20.05
N SER A 248 -2.86 14.31 20.06
CA SER A 248 -3.36 13.07 20.66
C SER A 248 -3.86 12.06 19.61
N THR A 249 -3.56 12.30 18.33
CA THR A 249 -4.01 11.45 17.22
C THR A 249 -2.84 10.89 16.44
N LEU A 250 -2.77 9.55 16.32
CA LEU A 250 -1.97 8.91 15.30
C LEU A 250 -2.59 9.23 13.94
N THR A 251 -1.87 9.93 13.10
CA THR A 251 -2.27 10.20 11.71
C THR A 251 -1.43 9.35 10.77
N VAL A 252 -2.08 8.49 10.00
CA VAL A 252 -1.45 7.66 8.96
C VAL A 252 -1.97 8.09 7.61
N PHE A 253 -1.07 8.32 6.65
CA PHE A 253 -1.38 8.37 5.23
C PHE A 253 -0.84 7.11 4.57
N SER A 254 -1.68 6.40 3.80
CA SER A 254 -1.27 5.20 3.05
C SER A 254 -1.86 5.22 1.65
N GLY A 255 -1.06 4.86 0.67
CA GLY A 255 -1.59 4.38 -0.60
C GLY A 255 -2.20 2.99 -0.44
N GLU A 256 -3.17 2.64 -1.27
CA GLU A 256 -3.69 1.28 -1.34
C GLU A 256 -2.75 0.40 -2.17
N GLN A 257 -2.56 0.73 -3.44
CA GLN A 257 -1.59 0.15 -4.37
C GLN A 257 -1.22 1.20 -5.44
N GLY A 258 -0.34 0.81 -6.37
CA GLY A 258 0.05 1.67 -7.48
C GLY A 258 -1.06 1.97 -8.48
N SER A 259 -0.75 2.86 -9.41
CA SER A 259 -1.68 3.44 -10.39
C SER A 259 -2.30 2.44 -11.35
N SER A 260 -3.37 2.87 -12.03
CA SER A 260 -4.01 2.09 -13.11
C SER A 260 -3.28 2.22 -14.47
N PHE A 261 -2.03 2.71 -14.52
CA PHE A 261 -1.25 2.70 -15.75
C PHE A 261 -0.71 1.29 -16.06
N PRO A 262 -0.43 0.98 -17.35
CA PRO A 262 0.06 -0.35 -17.73
C PRO A 262 1.36 -0.73 -17.00
N GLY A 263 1.39 -1.94 -16.43
CA GLY A 263 2.53 -2.46 -15.69
C GLY A 263 2.53 -2.16 -14.19
N ALA A 264 1.54 -1.45 -13.67
CA ALA A 264 1.38 -1.16 -12.24
C ALA A 264 0.29 -2.05 -11.60
N LYS A 265 -0.92 -1.54 -11.35
CA LYS A 265 -2.03 -2.33 -10.81
C LYS A 265 -2.23 -3.66 -11.55
N TRP A 266 -2.67 -4.70 -10.87
CA TRP A 266 -2.74 -6.10 -11.34
C TRP A 266 -1.38 -6.71 -11.68
N SER A 267 -0.30 -6.30 -11.05
CA SER A 267 1.01 -6.91 -11.24
C SER A 267 1.72 -7.14 -9.91
N CYS A 268 2.81 -7.90 -9.94
CA CYS A 268 3.76 -8.01 -8.84
C CYS A 268 4.95 -7.04 -8.98
N TYR A 269 4.96 -6.15 -9.96
CA TYR A 269 5.99 -5.11 -10.08
C TYR A 269 5.87 -4.06 -8.99
N ASN A 270 6.99 -3.40 -8.63
CA ASN A 270 6.99 -2.33 -7.62
C ASN A 270 6.02 -1.19 -7.97
N ALA A 271 5.88 -0.86 -9.24
CA ALA A 271 4.88 0.10 -9.68
C ALA A 271 3.44 -0.25 -9.26
N GLY A 272 3.15 -1.54 -9.00
CA GLY A 272 1.87 -2.01 -8.49
C GLY A 272 1.85 -2.23 -6.98
N VAL A 273 2.85 -2.94 -6.43
CA VAL A 273 2.81 -3.42 -5.04
C VAL A 273 3.46 -2.48 -4.03
N ARG A 274 4.36 -1.57 -4.43
CA ARG A 274 4.95 -0.59 -3.53
C ARG A 274 3.95 0.52 -3.24
N SER A 275 3.75 0.83 -1.97
CA SER A 275 2.79 1.83 -1.52
C SER A 275 3.47 2.92 -0.69
N GLY A 276 2.87 4.11 -0.60
CA GLY A 276 3.27 5.14 0.33
C GLY A 276 2.74 4.85 1.72
N PHE A 277 3.55 5.14 2.73
CA PHE A 277 3.12 5.08 4.12
C PHE A 277 3.87 6.13 4.93
N ILE A 278 3.10 6.99 5.60
CA ILE A 278 3.60 8.05 6.46
C ILE A 278 2.82 7.99 7.76
N ALA A 279 3.52 8.02 8.90
CA ALA A 279 2.89 7.96 10.21
C ALA A 279 3.37 9.13 11.08
N ARG A 280 2.44 9.83 11.71
CA ARG A 280 2.71 10.93 12.65
C ARG A 280 1.98 10.67 13.97
N LEU A 281 2.72 10.66 15.06
CA LEU A 281 2.18 10.66 16.43
C LEU A 281 3.12 11.50 17.31
N PRO A 282 2.78 12.75 17.63
CA PRO A 282 3.64 13.61 18.43
C PRO A 282 4.04 12.99 19.76
N GLY A 283 5.31 13.13 20.12
CA GLY A 283 5.86 12.52 21.35
C GLY A 283 6.19 11.03 21.25
N THR A 284 5.78 10.35 20.15
CA THR A 284 6.06 8.91 19.93
C THR A 284 6.87 8.70 18.67
N VAL A 285 6.45 9.29 17.55
CA VAL A 285 7.15 9.23 16.27
C VAL A 285 8.03 10.47 16.13
N GLN A 286 9.31 10.27 15.79
CA GLN A 286 10.23 11.38 15.57
C GLN A 286 9.87 12.12 14.27
N PRO A 287 9.75 13.46 14.29
CA PRO A 287 9.58 14.23 13.08
C PRO A 287 10.82 14.13 12.19
N HIS A 288 10.64 14.38 10.88
CA HIS A 288 11.67 14.25 9.84
C HIS A 288 12.32 12.86 9.73
N ALA A 289 11.69 11.82 10.30
CA ALA A 289 12.23 10.48 10.24
C ALA A 289 11.94 9.81 8.87
N THR A 290 12.88 9.02 8.41
CA THR A 290 12.72 8.14 7.25
C THR A 290 13.23 6.76 7.63
N THR A 291 12.50 5.72 7.24
CA THR A 291 12.90 4.34 7.46
C THR A 291 12.82 3.54 6.15
N ASP A 292 13.78 2.66 5.96
CA ASP A 292 13.79 1.66 4.91
C ASP A 292 13.32 0.27 5.40
N ALA A 293 12.86 0.17 6.63
CA ALA A 293 12.31 -1.07 7.16
C ALA A 293 11.23 -1.61 6.21
N ILE A 294 11.41 -2.86 5.77
CA ILE A 294 10.43 -3.55 4.93
C ILE A 294 9.17 -3.77 5.75
N ALA A 295 8.06 -3.22 5.28
CA ALA A 295 6.74 -3.31 5.91
C ALA A 295 5.66 -3.65 4.88
N MET A 296 4.55 -4.18 5.37
CA MET A 296 3.40 -4.54 4.54
C MET A 296 2.12 -3.90 5.09
N CYS A 297 1.11 -3.69 4.24
CA CYS A 297 -0.11 -3.00 4.66
C CYS A 297 -0.87 -3.73 5.77
N GLU A 298 -0.77 -5.06 5.87
CA GLU A 298 -1.33 -5.86 6.95
C GLU A 298 -0.67 -5.57 8.32
N ASP A 299 0.50 -4.95 8.36
CA ASP A 299 1.19 -4.54 9.60
C ASP A 299 0.46 -3.42 10.35
N LEU A 300 -0.44 -2.71 9.65
CA LEU A 300 -1.23 -1.63 10.26
C LEU A 300 -2.12 -2.15 11.40
N VAL A 301 -2.81 -3.28 11.21
CA VAL A 301 -3.77 -3.80 12.21
C VAL A 301 -3.11 -4.09 13.55
N PRO A 302 -2.04 -4.91 13.65
CA PRO A 302 -1.38 -5.14 14.93
C PRO A 302 -0.74 -3.87 15.51
N THR A 303 -0.31 -2.93 14.67
CA THR A 303 0.21 -1.63 15.11
C THR A 303 -0.86 -0.80 15.84
N LEU A 304 -2.07 -0.69 15.24
CA LEU A 304 -3.17 0.04 15.87
C LEU A 304 -3.64 -0.64 17.15
N ILE A 305 -3.68 -1.97 17.18
CA ILE A 305 -4.05 -2.73 18.38
C ILE A 305 -3.05 -2.51 19.51
N GLU A 306 -1.74 -2.56 19.24
CA GLU A 306 -0.71 -2.33 20.24
C GLU A 306 -0.74 -0.89 20.78
N LEU A 307 -0.89 0.12 19.91
CA LEU A 307 -1.03 1.53 20.34
C LEU A 307 -2.32 1.78 21.14
N ALA A 308 -3.35 0.97 20.92
CA ALA A 308 -4.59 0.98 21.72
C ALA A 308 -4.45 0.27 23.08
N GLY A 309 -3.27 -0.28 23.39
CA GLY A 309 -3.01 -1.04 24.63
C GLY A 309 -3.47 -2.50 24.57
N GLY A 310 -3.83 -3.00 23.39
CA GLY A 310 -4.20 -4.39 23.16
C GLY A 310 -3.01 -5.27 22.81
N THR A 311 -3.26 -6.57 22.74
CA THR A 311 -2.32 -7.60 22.28
C THR A 311 -2.99 -8.56 21.33
N VAL A 312 -2.25 -9.05 20.35
CA VAL A 312 -2.70 -10.09 19.42
C VAL A 312 -1.66 -11.20 19.40
N ALA A 313 -2.10 -12.45 19.39
CA ALA A 313 -1.16 -13.56 19.22
C ALA A 313 -0.62 -13.58 17.78
N ASP A 314 0.68 -13.78 17.62
CA ASP A 314 1.37 -13.76 16.32
C ASP A 314 0.74 -14.68 15.26
N LYS A 315 0.17 -15.81 15.71
CA LYS A 315 -0.51 -16.79 14.82
C LYS A 315 -1.85 -16.30 14.25
N ASP A 316 -2.46 -15.28 14.86
CA ASP A 316 -3.80 -14.83 14.49
C ASP A 316 -3.76 -13.82 13.34
N LEU A 317 -2.64 -13.12 13.13
CA LEU A 317 -2.40 -12.18 12.06
C LEU A 317 -1.16 -12.57 11.22
N ASP A 318 -1.08 -12.07 9.99
CA ASP A 318 0.13 -12.09 9.15
C ASP A 318 0.94 -10.81 9.34
N GLY A 319 0.24 -9.74 9.69
CA GLY A 319 0.83 -8.45 10.05
C GLY A 319 1.64 -8.55 11.34
N ARG A 320 2.65 -7.68 11.44
CA ARG A 320 3.50 -7.46 12.62
C ARG A 320 3.41 -6.01 13.03
N SER A 321 3.47 -5.71 14.33
CA SER A 321 3.39 -4.31 14.77
C SER A 321 4.60 -3.50 14.35
N LEU A 322 4.35 -2.31 13.83
CA LEU A 322 5.36 -1.31 13.46
C LEU A 322 5.77 -0.43 14.66
N VAL A 323 5.22 -0.62 15.85
CA VAL A 323 5.49 0.23 17.01
C VAL A 323 6.99 0.33 17.30
N GLY A 324 7.72 -0.78 17.22
CA GLY A 324 9.17 -0.78 17.40
C GLY A 324 9.92 0.13 16.41
N VAL A 325 9.46 0.18 15.16
CA VAL A 325 10.03 1.09 14.13
C VAL A 325 9.59 2.53 14.39
N LEU A 326 8.30 2.75 14.64
CA LEU A 326 7.73 4.09 14.88
C LEU A 326 8.35 4.80 16.08
N THR A 327 8.71 4.06 17.12
CA THR A 327 9.38 4.57 18.32
C THR A 327 10.90 4.68 18.18
N GLY A 328 11.47 4.17 17.09
CA GLY A 328 12.92 4.12 16.89
C GLY A 328 13.62 3.02 17.72
N ALA A 329 12.88 2.13 18.38
CA ALA A 329 13.43 1.01 19.14
C ALA A 329 14.12 -0.04 18.25
N THR A 330 13.70 -0.14 17.00
CA THR A 330 14.34 -0.97 15.98
C THR A 330 14.36 -0.27 14.63
N GLN A 331 15.34 -0.55 13.80
CA GLN A 331 15.43 -0.13 12.41
C GLN A 331 15.00 -1.25 11.43
N LYS A 332 14.85 -2.47 11.94
CA LYS A 332 14.51 -3.65 11.14
C LYS A 332 13.13 -4.17 11.54
N HIS A 333 12.36 -4.60 10.55
CA HIS A 333 11.01 -5.13 10.79
C HIS A 333 10.82 -6.50 10.14
N ARG A 334 10.95 -6.60 8.80
CA ARG A 334 10.87 -7.84 8.04
C ARG A 334 12.14 -8.05 7.22
N ASP A 335 12.48 -9.31 6.94
CA ASP A 335 13.54 -9.63 5.96
C ASP A 335 13.00 -9.56 4.53
N TYR A 336 11.72 -9.94 4.36
CA TYR A 336 11.05 -10.05 3.06
C TYR A 336 9.63 -9.51 3.12
N ALA A 337 9.18 -8.92 1.99
CA ALA A 337 7.78 -8.74 1.66
C ALA A 337 7.35 -9.76 0.60
N PHE A 338 6.09 -10.20 0.66
CA PHE A 338 5.54 -11.19 -0.26
C PHE A 338 4.34 -10.63 -1.00
N GLY A 339 4.26 -10.91 -2.29
CA GLY A 339 3.18 -10.45 -3.14
C GLY A 339 2.57 -11.56 -3.99
N MET A 340 1.32 -11.36 -4.36
CA MET A 340 0.62 -12.25 -5.29
C MET A 340 -0.21 -11.48 -6.31
N CYS A 341 -0.49 -12.11 -7.43
CA CYS A 341 -1.45 -11.63 -8.42
C CYS A 341 -2.24 -12.79 -8.98
N ASN A 342 -3.55 -12.70 -8.94
CA ASN A 342 -4.51 -13.58 -9.61
C ASN A 342 -5.46 -12.72 -10.43
N MET A 343 -5.69 -13.05 -11.69
CA MET A 343 -6.36 -12.17 -12.65
C MET A 343 -7.87 -12.39 -12.78
N LEU A 344 -8.35 -13.63 -12.60
CA LEU A 344 -9.79 -13.88 -12.70
C LEU A 344 -10.58 -13.11 -11.62
N PRO A 345 -11.76 -12.59 -11.91
CA PRO A 345 -12.47 -12.63 -13.19
C PRO A 345 -12.13 -11.45 -14.13
N ASP A 346 -11.18 -10.59 -13.75
CA ASP A 346 -10.92 -9.33 -14.43
C ASP A 346 -10.06 -9.49 -15.70
N GLY A 347 -9.37 -10.63 -15.85
CA GLY A 347 -8.57 -11.00 -17.03
C GLY A 347 -8.59 -12.50 -17.29
N LYS A 348 -7.72 -12.97 -18.20
CA LYS A 348 -7.44 -14.40 -18.37
C LYS A 348 -6.71 -14.92 -17.13
N PRO A 349 -6.76 -16.23 -16.83
CA PRO A 349 -5.98 -16.81 -15.74
C PRO A 349 -4.50 -16.44 -15.87
N TYR A 350 -3.95 -15.80 -14.84
CA TYR A 350 -2.54 -15.47 -14.76
C TYR A 350 -2.12 -15.35 -13.31
N ALA A 351 -1.46 -16.39 -12.81
CA ALA A 351 -1.00 -16.43 -11.43
C ALA A 351 0.47 -16.03 -11.33
N SER A 352 0.77 -15.05 -10.47
CA SER A 352 2.14 -14.66 -10.14
C SER A 352 2.33 -14.59 -8.63
N ARG A 353 3.56 -14.88 -8.17
CA ARG A 353 3.99 -14.71 -6.77
C ARG A 353 5.31 -13.96 -6.75
N SER A 354 5.52 -13.14 -5.74
CA SER A 354 6.77 -12.38 -5.60
C SER A 354 7.29 -12.38 -4.17
N ILE A 355 8.60 -12.25 -4.07
CA ILE A 355 9.34 -12.00 -2.85
C ILE A 355 10.27 -10.82 -3.08
N ILE A 356 10.41 -9.95 -2.09
CA ILE A 356 11.13 -8.69 -2.16
C ILE A 356 11.98 -8.57 -0.90
N ASP A 357 13.27 -8.27 -1.05
CA ASP A 357 14.13 -7.74 0.00
C ASP A 357 14.61 -6.32 -0.36
N HIS A 358 15.64 -5.81 0.29
CA HIS A 358 16.17 -4.46 0.01
C HIS A 358 16.91 -4.37 -1.33
N ASP A 359 17.51 -5.46 -1.77
CA ASP A 359 18.39 -5.48 -2.94
C ASP A 359 17.72 -6.08 -4.17
N TYR A 360 16.89 -7.12 -3.95
CA TYR A 360 16.35 -7.92 -5.04
C TYR A 360 14.85 -8.16 -4.92
N LYS A 361 14.26 -8.38 -6.07
CA LYS A 361 12.91 -8.89 -6.20
C LYS A 361 12.89 -10.08 -7.14
N LEU A 362 12.16 -11.12 -6.74
CA LEU A 362 11.92 -12.28 -7.59
C LEU A 362 10.42 -12.44 -7.81
N ILE A 363 10.01 -12.69 -9.05
CA ILE A 363 8.63 -12.97 -9.46
C ILE A 363 8.59 -14.32 -10.14
N LEU A 364 7.73 -15.21 -9.65
CA LEU A 364 7.36 -16.47 -10.31
C LEU A 364 6.03 -16.28 -11.05
N ASN A 365 6.04 -16.40 -12.37
CA ASN A 365 4.86 -16.41 -13.22
C ASN A 365 4.44 -17.86 -13.43
N LEU A 366 3.43 -18.31 -12.67
CA LEU A 366 3.05 -19.72 -12.56
C LEU A 366 2.20 -20.21 -13.75
N THR A 367 1.71 -19.30 -14.57
CA THR A 367 0.89 -19.56 -15.78
C THR A 367 1.36 -18.64 -16.91
N CYS A 368 2.63 -18.77 -17.32
CA CYS A 368 3.28 -17.88 -18.28
C CYS A 368 3.21 -18.34 -19.76
N ASP A 369 2.54 -19.46 -20.04
CA ASP A 369 2.36 -19.96 -21.42
C ASP A 369 1.42 -19.05 -22.25
N ASP A 370 0.54 -18.33 -21.58
CA ASP A 370 -0.38 -17.36 -22.20
C ASP A 370 0.14 -15.91 -22.06
N GLU A 371 -0.29 -15.03 -22.96
CA GLU A 371 -0.05 -13.61 -22.81
C GLU A 371 -0.85 -13.05 -21.62
N TYR A 372 -0.18 -12.27 -20.79
CA TYR A 372 -0.81 -11.57 -19.68
C TYR A 372 -1.85 -10.57 -20.17
N THR A 373 -3.02 -10.57 -19.53
CA THR A 373 -4.09 -9.60 -19.76
C THR A 373 -4.64 -9.07 -18.45
N SER A 374 -5.07 -7.83 -18.44
CA SER A 374 -5.71 -7.17 -17.30
C SER A 374 -6.73 -6.14 -17.78
N PRO A 375 -7.58 -5.59 -16.92
CA PRO A 375 -8.49 -4.50 -17.29
C PRO A 375 -7.77 -3.33 -17.97
N VAL A 376 -6.57 -2.97 -17.51
CA VAL A 376 -5.75 -1.91 -18.12
C VAL A 376 -5.26 -2.31 -19.52
N VAL A 377 -4.79 -3.54 -19.68
CA VAL A 377 -4.27 -4.09 -20.95
C VAL A 377 -5.40 -4.38 -21.94
N ASN A 378 -6.59 -4.70 -21.45
CA ASN A 378 -7.76 -5.01 -22.29
C ASN A 378 -8.58 -3.78 -22.70
N SER A 379 -8.30 -2.62 -22.14
CA SER A 379 -9.12 -1.42 -22.42
C SER A 379 -9.04 -0.98 -23.88
N ASN A 380 -10.19 -0.94 -24.55
CA ASN A 380 -10.34 -0.68 -25.99
C ASN A 380 -10.22 0.80 -26.41
N GLY A 381 -9.41 1.62 -25.80
CA GLY A 381 -9.31 3.01 -26.20
C GLY A 381 -8.37 3.86 -25.36
N GLY A 382 -7.79 3.24 -24.34
CA GLY A 382 -6.89 3.91 -23.42
C GLY A 382 -5.45 3.95 -23.89
N VAL A 383 -4.60 4.26 -22.94
CA VAL A 383 -3.15 4.37 -23.07
C VAL A 383 -2.53 3.12 -23.73
N TRP A 384 -2.97 1.92 -23.30
CA TRP A 384 -2.41 0.64 -23.79
C TRP A 384 -2.45 0.48 -25.31
N ARG A 385 -3.58 0.83 -25.96
CA ARG A 385 -3.69 0.75 -27.42
C ARG A 385 -2.64 1.64 -28.12
N THR A 386 -2.34 2.81 -27.54
CA THR A 386 -1.32 3.70 -28.11
C THR A 386 0.07 3.14 -27.96
N TRP A 387 0.34 2.41 -26.85
CA TRP A 387 1.60 1.68 -26.65
C TRP A 387 1.77 0.54 -27.66
N GLN A 388 0.73 -0.25 -27.87
CA GLN A 388 0.75 -1.33 -28.89
C GLN A 388 1.07 -0.78 -30.29
N ARG A 389 0.43 0.32 -30.69
CA ARG A 389 0.73 0.96 -31.99
C ARG A 389 2.17 1.48 -32.06
N ALA A 390 2.65 2.12 -31.01
CA ALA A 390 4.04 2.58 -30.97
C ALA A 390 5.02 1.40 -31.07
N SER A 391 4.71 0.25 -30.49
CA SER A 391 5.55 -0.96 -30.54
C SER A 391 5.70 -1.57 -31.95
N GLU A 392 4.85 -1.20 -32.89
CA GLU A 392 4.96 -1.66 -34.29
C GLU A 392 6.16 -1.03 -35.03
N THR A 393 6.60 0.15 -34.59
CA THR A 393 7.63 0.94 -35.27
C THR A 393 8.79 1.37 -34.38
N ASP A 394 8.62 1.33 -33.05
CA ASP A 394 9.64 1.71 -32.06
C ASP A 394 10.12 0.47 -31.28
N ALA A 395 11.40 0.16 -31.41
CA ALA A 395 12.03 -1.00 -30.75
C ALA A 395 11.97 -0.91 -29.21
N ARG A 396 12.11 0.29 -28.63
CA ARG A 396 12.00 0.49 -27.19
C ARG A 396 10.56 0.28 -26.72
N ALA A 397 9.58 0.85 -27.41
CA ALA A 397 8.18 0.63 -27.13
C ALA A 397 7.84 -0.86 -27.18
N LYS A 398 8.39 -1.59 -28.18
CA LYS A 398 8.20 -3.05 -28.28
C LYS A 398 8.72 -3.79 -27.06
N VAL A 399 9.94 -3.48 -26.59
CA VAL A 399 10.51 -4.10 -25.39
C VAL A 399 9.60 -3.85 -24.16
N LEU A 400 9.12 -2.62 -23.97
CA LEU A 400 8.25 -2.25 -22.83
C LEU A 400 6.87 -2.93 -22.91
N VAL A 401 6.30 -3.06 -24.10
CA VAL A 401 5.03 -3.77 -24.31
C VAL A 401 5.22 -5.27 -24.06
N ASP A 402 6.25 -5.88 -24.66
CA ASP A 402 6.53 -7.32 -24.49
C ASP A 402 6.79 -7.66 -23.01
N ARG A 403 7.51 -6.80 -22.26
CA ARG A 403 7.72 -6.96 -20.81
C ARG A 403 6.42 -7.11 -20.03
N ILE A 404 5.35 -6.44 -20.44
CA ILE A 404 4.06 -6.52 -19.75
C ILE A 404 3.32 -7.79 -20.13
N VAL A 405 3.26 -8.14 -21.41
CA VAL A 405 2.38 -9.23 -21.89
C VAL A 405 3.06 -10.58 -21.99
N ARG A 406 4.39 -10.61 -22.18
CA ARG A 406 5.18 -11.85 -22.36
C ARG A 406 6.20 -12.01 -21.25
N ARG A 407 5.73 -12.47 -20.11
CA ARG A 407 6.56 -12.61 -18.92
C ARG A 407 7.17 -13.99 -18.87
N PRO A 408 8.51 -14.14 -18.70
CA PRO A 408 9.11 -15.45 -18.48
C PRO A 408 8.66 -16.04 -17.16
N ALA A 409 8.84 -17.36 -16.99
CA ALA A 409 8.46 -18.09 -15.77
C ALA A 409 9.10 -17.49 -14.51
N VAL A 410 10.34 -17.04 -14.62
CA VAL A 410 11.07 -16.40 -13.52
C VAL A 410 11.58 -15.04 -13.97
N GLN A 411 11.31 -14.03 -13.16
CA GLN A 411 11.89 -12.71 -13.29
C GLN A 411 12.61 -12.36 -11.98
N MET A 412 13.80 -11.79 -12.09
CA MET A 412 14.55 -11.26 -10.96
C MET A 412 15.10 -9.88 -11.30
N PHE A 413 15.07 -8.96 -10.36
CA PHE A 413 15.47 -7.57 -10.57
C PHE A 413 16.39 -7.11 -9.45
N ASP A 414 17.39 -6.29 -9.79
CA ASP A 414 18.25 -5.56 -8.87
C ASP A 414 17.58 -4.22 -8.54
N LEU A 415 16.88 -4.13 -7.43
CA LEU A 415 16.08 -2.95 -7.08
C LEU A 415 16.92 -1.71 -6.80
N LYS A 416 18.21 -1.89 -6.47
CA LYS A 416 19.14 -0.80 -6.18
C LYS A 416 19.63 -0.13 -7.45
N ASN A 417 19.91 -0.90 -8.50
CA ASN A 417 20.44 -0.39 -9.77
C ASN A 417 19.37 -0.28 -10.86
N ASP A 418 18.28 -1.02 -10.74
CA ASP A 418 17.12 -1.02 -11.64
C ASP A 418 15.79 -0.94 -10.84
N PRO A 419 15.50 0.20 -10.19
CA PRO A 419 14.29 0.37 -9.38
C PRO A 419 12.99 0.29 -10.20
N TRP A 420 13.09 0.33 -11.55
CA TRP A 420 11.97 0.24 -12.48
C TRP A 420 11.77 -1.17 -13.05
N GLU A 421 12.61 -2.12 -12.63
CA GLU A 421 12.47 -3.55 -12.98
C GLU A 421 12.46 -3.79 -14.50
N LEU A 422 13.36 -3.13 -15.23
CA LEU A 422 13.45 -3.18 -16.70
C LEU A 422 14.30 -4.35 -17.19
N GLU A 423 15.30 -4.76 -16.42
CA GLU A 423 16.24 -5.82 -16.79
C GLU A 423 16.02 -7.08 -15.97
N ASN A 424 15.54 -8.17 -16.60
CA ASN A 424 15.46 -9.46 -15.93
C ASN A 424 16.87 -10.08 -15.82
N ILE A 425 17.35 -10.24 -14.59
CA ILE A 425 18.66 -10.80 -14.25
C ILE A 425 18.60 -12.23 -13.71
N ALA A 426 17.45 -12.91 -13.81
CA ALA A 426 17.23 -14.23 -13.22
C ALA A 426 18.22 -15.30 -13.67
N ASP A 427 18.79 -15.19 -14.89
CA ASP A 427 19.68 -16.19 -15.47
C ASP A 427 21.17 -15.85 -15.32
N ARG A 428 21.50 -14.78 -14.57
CA ARG A 428 22.92 -14.41 -14.31
C ARG A 428 23.57 -15.44 -13.40
N PRO A 429 24.68 -16.09 -13.82
CA PRO A 429 25.31 -17.17 -13.05
C PRO A 429 25.75 -16.75 -11.64
N GLU A 430 26.23 -15.52 -11.49
CA GLU A 430 26.69 -14.97 -10.22
C GLU A 430 25.57 -14.74 -9.21
N LEU A 431 24.32 -14.71 -9.63
CA LEU A 431 23.14 -14.50 -8.77
C LEU A 431 22.37 -15.79 -8.47
N GLN A 432 22.81 -16.95 -8.97
CA GLN A 432 22.08 -18.20 -8.77
C GLN A 432 21.88 -18.59 -7.30
N ALA A 433 22.85 -18.28 -6.43
CA ALA A 433 22.71 -18.54 -4.98
C ALA A 433 21.62 -17.66 -4.36
N VAL A 434 21.57 -16.36 -4.72
CA VAL A 434 20.55 -15.40 -4.25
C VAL A 434 19.17 -15.82 -4.76
N ARG A 435 19.07 -16.11 -6.05
CA ARG A 435 17.83 -16.61 -6.68
C ARG A 435 17.30 -17.86 -5.97
N THR A 436 18.16 -18.87 -5.75
CA THR A 436 17.78 -20.14 -5.09
C THR A 436 17.27 -19.88 -3.67
N GLU A 437 17.90 -18.98 -2.92
CA GLU A 437 17.44 -18.63 -1.58
C GLU A 437 16.09 -17.92 -1.61
N MET A 438 15.89 -16.94 -2.51
CA MET A 438 14.60 -16.26 -2.66
C MET A 438 13.48 -17.23 -3.09
N GLU A 439 13.76 -18.14 -4.04
CA GLU A 439 12.81 -19.19 -4.45
C GLU A 439 12.43 -20.09 -3.26
N ARG A 440 13.41 -20.48 -2.43
CA ARG A 440 13.18 -21.29 -1.22
C ARG A 440 12.33 -20.57 -0.20
N GLN A 441 12.59 -19.30 0.07
CA GLN A 441 11.82 -18.47 1.00
C GLN A 441 10.39 -18.26 0.49
N LEU A 442 10.23 -17.98 -0.80
CA LEU A 442 8.92 -17.82 -1.42
C LEU A 442 8.10 -19.13 -1.35
N ALA A 443 8.74 -20.27 -1.65
CA ALA A 443 8.08 -21.58 -1.57
C ALA A 443 7.65 -21.92 -0.12
N GLY A 444 8.51 -21.63 0.87
CA GLY A 444 8.17 -21.77 2.29
C GLY A 444 6.96 -20.91 2.69
N TRP A 445 6.98 -19.63 2.31
CA TRP A 445 5.85 -18.74 2.56
C TRP A 445 4.55 -19.22 1.87
N MET A 446 4.61 -19.66 0.60
CA MET A 446 3.45 -20.23 -0.10
C MET A 446 2.89 -21.45 0.63
N GLN A 447 3.77 -22.33 1.15
CA GLN A 447 3.36 -23.50 1.93
C GLN A 447 2.67 -23.08 3.24
N ASP A 448 3.24 -22.14 3.99
CA ASP A 448 2.69 -21.64 5.26
C ASP A 448 1.33 -20.97 5.08
N GLN A 449 1.12 -20.28 3.95
CA GLN A 449 -0.13 -19.65 3.57
C GLN A 449 -1.16 -20.64 2.97
N GLY A 450 -0.79 -21.89 2.72
CA GLY A 450 -1.64 -22.85 2.03
C GLY A 450 -1.92 -22.49 0.57
N ASP A 451 -0.99 -21.77 -0.07
CA ASP A 451 -1.13 -21.31 -1.46
C ASP A 451 -1.09 -22.48 -2.44
N ARG A 452 -2.10 -22.57 -3.30
CA ARG A 452 -2.20 -23.59 -4.35
C ARG A 452 -1.59 -23.17 -5.69
N GLY A 453 -0.95 -22.01 -5.73
CA GLY A 453 -0.29 -21.50 -6.92
C GLY A 453 -1.24 -21.35 -8.12
N ALA A 454 -0.86 -21.90 -9.27
CA ALA A 454 -1.66 -21.84 -10.51
C ALA A 454 -3.05 -22.50 -10.36
N ALA A 455 -3.19 -23.53 -9.53
CA ALA A 455 -4.46 -24.20 -9.30
C ALA A 455 -5.48 -23.27 -8.62
N LEU A 456 -5.02 -22.33 -7.80
CA LEU A 456 -5.90 -21.31 -7.19
C LEU A 456 -6.52 -20.40 -8.26
N GLU A 457 -5.76 -20.04 -9.28
CA GLU A 457 -6.24 -19.19 -10.38
C GLU A 457 -7.29 -19.90 -11.24
N ALA A 458 -7.13 -21.21 -11.46
CA ALA A 458 -8.06 -22.02 -12.25
C ALA A 458 -9.40 -22.27 -11.54
N MET A 459 -9.49 -22.06 -10.22
CA MET A 459 -10.72 -22.33 -9.45
C MET A 459 -11.85 -21.36 -9.82
N THR A 460 -13.05 -21.89 -9.93
CA THR A 460 -14.27 -21.09 -9.99
C THR A 460 -14.52 -20.40 -8.64
N ARG A 461 -15.33 -19.33 -8.64
CA ARG A 461 -15.75 -18.69 -7.38
C ARG A 461 -16.46 -19.67 -6.45
N GLU A 462 -17.29 -20.56 -7.00
CA GLU A 462 -17.99 -21.56 -6.22
C GLU A 462 -17.02 -22.55 -5.53
N GLU A 463 -16.00 -23.02 -6.21
CA GLU A 463 -14.95 -23.86 -5.65
C GLU A 463 -14.15 -23.13 -4.58
N MET A 464 -13.85 -21.85 -4.78
CA MET A 464 -13.20 -21.03 -3.76
C MET A 464 -14.06 -20.88 -2.51
N TYR A 465 -15.38 -20.67 -2.66
CA TYR A 465 -16.29 -20.60 -1.51
C TYR A 465 -16.41 -21.94 -0.76
N LYS A 466 -16.19 -23.05 -1.43
CA LYS A 466 -16.13 -24.38 -0.77
C LYS A 466 -14.78 -24.60 -0.05
N LEU A 467 -13.71 -24.03 -0.59
CA LEU A 467 -12.37 -24.16 -0.01
C LEU A 467 -12.25 -23.41 1.33
N TRP A 468 -12.90 -22.26 1.45
CA TRP A 468 -12.88 -21.46 2.68
C TRP A 468 -14.24 -21.52 3.38
N PRO A 469 -14.34 -22.19 4.53
CA PRO A 469 -15.55 -22.20 5.35
C PRO A 469 -16.03 -20.77 5.67
N GLY A 470 -17.34 -20.56 5.61
CA GLY A 470 -17.94 -19.24 5.86
C GLY A 470 -18.15 -18.37 4.62
N MET A 471 -17.54 -18.68 3.48
CA MET A 471 -17.90 -18.03 2.22
C MET A 471 -19.23 -18.58 1.69
N ARG A 472 -20.25 -17.73 1.54
CA ARG A 472 -21.60 -18.15 1.10
C ARG A 472 -21.78 -17.91 -0.40
N ALA A 473 -22.16 -18.98 -1.13
CA ALA A 473 -22.48 -18.93 -2.57
C ALA A 473 -23.62 -17.95 -2.93
N LYS A 474 -24.52 -17.64 -1.99
CA LYS A 474 -25.69 -16.76 -2.23
C LYS A 474 -25.32 -15.30 -2.56
N ASP A 475 -24.16 -14.83 -2.13
CA ASP A 475 -23.77 -13.44 -2.37
C ASP A 475 -23.15 -13.24 -3.76
N ALA A 476 -22.72 -14.31 -4.43
CA ALA A 476 -22.26 -14.27 -5.81
C ALA A 476 -23.41 -13.95 -6.80
N ALA A 477 -24.63 -14.35 -6.49
CA ALA A 477 -25.80 -14.03 -7.31
C ALA A 477 -26.15 -12.53 -7.21
N LYS A 478 -26.08 -11.94 -6.01
CA LYS A 478 -26.38 -10.52 -5.78
C LYS A 478 -25.36 -9.59 -6.41
N ALA A 479 -24.07 -9.93 -6.34
CA ALA A 479 -23.02 -9.16 -7.01
C ALA A 479 -23.15 -9.17 -8.55
N ASN A 480 -23.72 -10.21 -9.14
CA ASN A 480 -24.03 -10.27 -10.56
C ASN A 480 -25.32 -9.49 -10.95
N GLU A 481 -26.27 -9.32 -10.04
CA GLU A 481 -27.45 -8.46 -10.25
C GLU A 481 -27.10 -6.98 -10.14
N ASP A 482 -26.22 -6.59 -9.23
CA ASP A 482 -25.75 -5.22 -9.08
C ASP A 482 -24.82 -4.76 -10.23
N ARG A 483 -24.21 -5.72 -10.97
CA ARG A 483 -23.45 -5.43 -12.20
C ARG A 483 -24.33 -5.23 -13.44
N LYS A 484 -25.60 -5.64 -13.39
CA LYS A 484 -26.55 -5.49 -14.50
C LYS A 484 -27.42 -4.24 -14.38
N LYS A 485 -27.32 -3.54 -13.27
CA LYS A 485 -27.92 -2.23 -13.01
C LYS A 485 -26.87 -1.13 -13.11
#